data_915c8e048b74474a5ccb6fd14ae5610e
#
_entry.id   915c8e048b74474a5ccb6fd14ae5610e
#
_cell.length_a   1.000
_cell.length_b   1.000
_cell.length_c   1.000
_cell.angle_alpha   90.00
_cell.angle_beta   90.00
_cell.angle_gamma   90.00
#
_symmetry.space_group_name_H-M   'P 1'
#
loop_
_entity.id
_entity.type
_entity.pdbx_description
1 polymer ?
#
loop_
_entity_poly.entity_id
_entity_poly.type
_entity_poly.pdbx_seq_one_letter_code
_entity_poly.pdbx_strand_id
1 'polypeptide(L)'
;MAVHFKSLRSGSSGNCLMLWTETTRVLIDCGWESTRACRRGLAPVPPGAPEEIEAVVLTHLHGDHLSKAALRALRDLQVPVYCHESCVGALERNGVPVTLCAYDTAPVVIGDLAFTPVRLSHTPGFVTHGFTVAGPGGRPRLVIATDLASWDGLLPHFVDADFVFVEANHDPRLARERPVPNSRYHLSNEQTAALLVSLLRESRRPPAGIMLGHVSAERNRPELVRAAVAAALAQAGLGAAAPPLWLAPRRGCSETVTLGATAGAAAPGRPEQLSLFAP
;
A
#
# COMPACT_ATOMS: atom_id res chain seq x y z
N MET A 1 4.73 -21.15 1.41
CA MET A 1 4.11 -20.42 2.54
C MET A 1 3.23 -19.31 2.00
N ALA A 2 2.16 -18.97 2.70
CA ALA A 2 1.27 -17.89 2.33
C ALA A 2 1.82 -16.54 2.79
N VAL A 3 1.59 -15.48 2.00
CA VAL A 3 1.75 -14.10 2.42
C VAL A 3 0.37 -13.46 2.49
N HIS A 4 0.11 -12.79 3.58
CA HIS A 4 -1.13 -12.10 3.84
C HIS A 4 -0.92 -10.58 3.77
N PHE A 5 -1.90 -9.88 3.24
CA PHE A 5 -1.92 -8.43 3.15
C PHE A 5 -3.21 -7.86 3.74
N LYS A 6 -3.10 -6.75 4.47
CA LYS A 6 -4.24 -6.01 5.01
C LYS A 6 -3.92 -4.52 5.07
N SER A 7 -4.80 -3.67 4.58
CA SER A 7 -4.75 -2.24 4.86
C SER A 7 -5.42 -1.97 6.21
N LEU A 8 -4.70 -1.42 7.15
CA LEU A 8 -5.24 -1.00 8.45
C LEU A 8 -5.91 0.37 8.35
N ARG A 9 -5.41 1.21 7.45
CA ARG A 9 -5.95 2.50 7.05
C ARG A 9 -5.22 3.01 5.81
N SER A 10 -5.90 3.83 4.99
CA SER A 10 -5.27 4.39 3.78
C SER A 10 -5.92 5.70 3.35
N GLY A 11 -5.16 6.80 3.38
CA GLY A 11 -5.58 8.13 2.95
C GLY A 11 -4.81 9.24 3.64
N SER A 12 -5.05 10.49 3.27
CA SER A 12 -4.35 11.68 3.77
C SER A 12 -4.45 11.93 5.29
N SER A 13 -5.23 11.13 6.02
CA SER A 13 -5.30 11.18 7.49
C SER A 13 -4.46 10.10 8.17
N GLY A 14 -3.82 9.23 7.38
CA GLY A 14 -2.91 8.20 7.85
C GLY A 14 -2.93 6.96 6.97
N ASN A 15 -1.76 6.38 6.80
CA ASN A 15 -1.50 5.18 6.05
C ASN A 15 -0.82 4.14 6.95
N CYS A 16 -1.26 2.90 6.87
CA CYS A 16 -0.64 1.78 7.56
C CYS A 16 -1.10 0.50 6.89
N LEU A 17 -0.18 -0.23 6.30
CA LEU A 17 -0.41 -1.51 5.67
C LEU A 17 0.28 -2.59 6.51
N MET A 18 -0.28 -3.78 6.54
CA MET A 18 0.29 -4.92 7.25
C MET A 18 0.48 -6.08 6.30
N LEU A 19 1.67 -6.66 6.34
CA LEU A 19 2.02 -7.92 5.70
C LEU A 19 2.44 -8.93 6.77
N TRP A 20 2.07 -10.18 6.57
CA TRP A 20 2.52 -11.24 7.45
C TRP A 20 2.58 -12.60 6.76
N THR A 21 3.40 -13.46 7.33
CA THR A 21 3.48 -14.89 7.10
C THR A 21 3.20 -15.61 8.42
N GLU A 22 3.45 -16.90 8.51
CA GLU A 22 3.36 -17.64 9.76
C GLU A 22 4.45 -17.22 10.78
N THR A 23 5.56 -16.65 10.31
CA THR A 23 6.75 -16.34 11.12
C THR A 23 7.08 -14.86 11.20
N THR A 24 6.60 -14.04 10.28
CA THR A 24 6.97 -12.62 10.14
C THR A 24 5.74 -11.72 10.10
N ARG A 25 5.76 -10.59 10.81
CA ARG A 25 4.72 -9.55 10.76
C ARG A 25 5.35 -8.18 10.63
N VAL A 26 5.11 -7.50 9.52
CA VAL A 26 5.72 -6.21 9.17
C VAL A 26 4.66 -5.19 8.79
N LEU A 27 4.89 -3.92 9.14
CA LEU A 27 4.08 -2.80 8.67
C LEU A 27 4.80 -2.04 7.56
N ILE A 28 4.04 -1.51 6.61
CA ILE A 28 4.50 -0.44 5.73
C ILE A 28 3.76 0.82 6.15
N ASP A 29 4.53 1.81 6.58
CA ASP A 29 4.07 3.05 7.19
C ASP A 29 3.30 2.86 8.53
N CYS A 30 3.20 3.96 9.29
CA CYS A 30 2.49 3.97 10.57
C CYS A 30 1.95 5.38 10.84
N GLY A 31 1.01 5.83 10.01
CA GLY A 31 0.43 7.17 10.04
C GLY A 31 -0.80 7.25 10.94
N TRP A 32 -0.62 7.34 12.25
CA TRP A 32 -1.72 7.44 13.22
C TRP A 32 -1.75 8.81 13.90
N GLU A 33 -2.94 9.36 14.11
CA GLU A 33 -3.14 10.67 14.69
C GLU A 33 -2.78 10.78 16.19
N SER A 34 -2.78 9.67 16.91
CA SER A 34 -2.41 9.62 18.33
C SER A 34 -1.78 8.28 18.71
N THR A 35 -0.94 8.29 19.77
CA THR A 35 -0.32 7.09 20.34
C THR A 35 -1.36 6.05 20.76
N ARG A 36 -2.48 6.51 21.35
CA ARG A 36 -3.59 5.63 21.76
C ARG A 36 -4.27 4.98 20.55
N ALA A 37 -4.53 5.75 19.49
CA ALA A 37 -5.13 5.22 18.25
C ALA A 37 -4.20 4.23 17.56
N CYS A 38 -2.89 4.53 17.51
CA CYS A 38 -1.87 3.64 16.98
C CYS A 38 -1.87 2.30 17.74
N ARG A 39 -1.68 2.32 19.05
CA ARG A 39 -1.69 1.09 19.87
C ARG A 39 -2.98 0.28 19.68
N ARG A 40 -4.14 0.93 19.70
CA ARG A 40 -5.43 0.26 19.48
C ARG A 40 -5.54 -0.37 18.09
N GLY A 41 -5.02 0.31 17.05
CA GLY A 41 -5.06 -0.18 15.68
C GLY A 41 -4.09 -1.34 15.43
N LEU A 42 -2.96 -1.40 16.16
CA LEU A 42 -1.96 -2.44 16.05
C LEU A 42 -2.20 -3.64 16.98
N ALA A 43 -3.03 -3.47 18.03
CA ALA A 43 -3.29 -4.51 19.01
C ALA A 43 -3.93 -5.80 18.45
N PRO A 44 -4.87 -5.75 17.48
CA PRO A 44 -5.42 -6.98 16.92
C PRO A 44 -4.36 -7.78 16.17
N VAL A 45 -4.18 -9.03 16.55
CA VAL A 45 -3.33 -9.98 15.83
C VAL A 45 -4.21 -10.74 14.84
N PRO A 46 -3.94 -10.65 13.53
CA PRO A 46 -4.70 -11.42 12.55
C PRO A 46 -4.48 -12.93 12.73
N PRO A 47 -5.46 -13.78 12.40
CA PRO A 47 -5.29 -15.22 12.45
C PRO A 47 -4.06 -15.68 11.64
N GLY A 48 -3.21 -16.50 12.26
CA GLY A 48 -1.99 -17.01 11.66
C GLY A 48 -0.81 -16.02 11.58
N ALA A 49 -0.96 -14.81 12.13
CA ALA A 49 0.15 -13.86 12.25
C ALA A 49 0.90 -14.05 13.57
N PRO A 50 2.21 -13.76 13.61
CA PRO A 50 2.93 -13.60 14.88
C PRO A 50 2.35 -12.48 15.73
N GLU A 51 2.45 -12.62 17.07
CA GLU A 51 1.99 -11.57 18.00
C GLU A 51 2.82 -10.30 17.86
N GLU A 52 4.12 -10.44 17.69
CA GLU A 52 5.04 -9.31 17.58
C GLU A 52 5.08 -8.73 16.17
N ILE A 53 5.24 -7.41 16.09
CA ILE A 53 5.54 -6.69 14.85
C ILE A 53 7.06 -6.56 14.80
N GLU A 54 7.68 -7.17 13.79
CA GLU A 54 9.13 -7.18 13.67
C GLU A 54 9.68 -5.82 13.22
N ALA A 55 8.95 -5.08 12.40
CA ALA A 55 9.39 -3.78 11.90
C ALA A 55 8.27 -2.94 11.29
N VAL A 56 8.56 -1.64 11.15
CA VAL A 56 7.89 -0.74 10.20
C VAL A 56 8.88 -0.43 9.08
N VAL A 57 8.48 -0.60 7.83
CA VAL A 57 9.22 -0.14 6.64
C VAL A 57 8.56 1.15 6.15
N LEU A 58 9.30 2.26 6.18
CA LEU A 58 8.78 3.59 5.87
C LEU A 58 8.94 3.90 4.39
N THR A 59 7.87 4.36 3.76
CA THR A 59 7.91 4.85 2.37
C THR A 59 8.56 6.23 2.27
N HIS A 60 8.18 7.18 3.14
CA HIS A 60 8.71 8.54 3.21
C HIS A 60 8.26 9.28 4.49
N LEU A 61 8.74 10.51 4.70
CA LEU A 61 8.59 11.26 5.97
C LEU A 61 7.34 12.14 6.07
N HIS A 62 6.30 11.98 5.27
CA HIS A 62 5.07 12.72 5.52
C HIS A 62 4.37 12.24 6.80
N GLY A 63 3.69 13.16 7.48
CA GLY A 63 3.08 12.88 8.80
C GLY A 63 1.94 11.87 8.78
N ASP A 64 1.30 11.68 7.65
CA ASP A 64 0.29 10.63 7.42
C ASP A 64 0.91 9.26 7.10
N HIS A 65 2.24 9.16 6.96
CA HIS A 65 2.99 7.91 6.83
C HIS A 65 3.76 7.57 8.11
N LEU A 66 4.30 8.58 8.81
CA LEU A 66 4.90 8.36 10.13
C LEU A 66 4.75 9.60 11.01
N SER A 67 3.83 9.56 11.93
CA SER A 67 3.60 10.65 12.86
C SER A 67 4.48 10.53 14.11
N LYS A 68 4.73 11.67 14.80
CA LYS A 68 5.41 11.67 16.10
C LYS A 68 4.66 10.83 17.15
N ALA A 69 3.34 10.75 17.04
CA ALA A 69 2.51 9.93 17.90
C ALA A 69 2.73 8.43 17.67
N ALA A 70 2.87 8.04 16.40
CA ALA A 70 3.21 6.66 16.01
C ALA A 70 4.63 6.30 16.48
N LEU A 71 5.62 7.18 16.30
CA LEU A 71 6.98 6.94 16.81
C LEU A 71 7.00 6.63 18.32
N ARG A 72 6.19 7.34 19.12
CA ARG A 72 6.07 7.04 20.55
C ARG A 72 5.47 5.66 20.81
N ALA A 73 4.46 5.25 20.03
CA ALA A 73 3.88 3.92 20.14
C ALA A 73 4.88 2.84 19.76
N LEU A 74 5.61 3.01 18.66
CA LEU A 74 6.63 2.07 18.17
C LEU A 74 7.80 1.94 19.14
N ARG A 75 8.26 3.06 19.74
CA ARG A 75 9.25 3.02 20.82
C ARG A 75 8.80 2.14 21.99
N ASP A 76 7.56 2.36 22.45
CA ASP A 76 7.03 1.63 23.60
C ASP A 76 6.77 0.15 23.30
N LEU A 77 6.55 -0.19 22.04
CA LEU A 77 6.44 -1.56 21.52
C LEU A 77 7.79 -2.15 21.09
N GLN A 78 8.87 -1.38 21.20
CA GLN A 78 10.24 -1.74 20.76
C GLN A 78 10.33 -2.15 19.28
N VAL A 79 9.44 -1.63 18.42
CA VAL A 79 9.41 -1.92 16.99
C VAL A 79 10.40 -1.02 16.25
N PRO A 80 11.40 -1.57 15.53
CA PRO A 80 12.34 -0.80 14.74
C PRO A 80 11.68 -0.21 13.50
N VAL A 81 12.23 0.95 13.05
CA VAL A 81 11.78 1.65 11.84
C VAL A 81 12.87 1.57 10.78
N TYR A 82 12.60 0.87 9.70
CA TYR A 82 13.42 0.87 8.49
C TYR A 82 13.04 2.07 7.64
N CYS A 83 14.00 2.93 7.36
CA CYS A 83 13.77 4.15 6.57
C CYS A 83 14.92 4.39 5.60
N HIS A 84 14.67 5.12 4.51
CA HIS A 84 15.74 5.53 3.63
C HIS A 84 16.79 6.36 4.40
N GLU A 85 18.07 6.19 4.09
CA GLU A 85 19.19 6.83 4.80
C GLU A 85 19.02 8.36 4.93
N SER A 86 18.48 9.02 3.90
CA SER A 86 18.21 10.47 3.94
C SER A 86 17.16 10.88 4.98
N CYS A 87 16.38 9.95 5.51
CA CYS A 87 15.36 10.17 6.53
C CYS A 87 15.91 10.12 7.96
N VAL A 88 17.03 9.44 8.18
CA VAL A 88 17.59 9.14 9.51
C VAL A 88 17.78 10.42 10.32
N GLY A 89 18.54 11.40 9.81
CA GLY A 89 18.80 12.65 10.55
C GLY A 89 17.53 13.45 10.88
N ALA A 90 16.48 13.38 10.07
CA ALA A 90 15.21 14.03 10.39
C ALA A 90 14.43 13.28 11.49
N LEU A 91 14.49 11.95 11.50
CA LEU A 91 13.86 11.12 12.53
C LEU A 91 14.59 11.27 13.87
N GLU A 92 15.90 11.32 13.90
CA GLU A 92 16.68 11.58 15.13
C GLU A 92 16.34 12.95 15.74
N ARG A 93 16.25 14.00 14.91
CA ARG A 93 15.84 15.34 15.38
C ARG A 93 14.41 15.40 15.90
N ASN A 94 13.58 14.43 15.60
CA ASN A 94 12.21 14.32 16.15
C ASN A 94 12.19 14.12 17.68
N GLY A 95 13.31 13.64 18.24
CA GLY A 95 13.52 13.49 19.68
C GLY A 95 12.72 12.34 20.31
N VAL A 96 12.20 11.41 19.52
CA VAL A 96 11.62 10.16 20.01
C VAL A 96 12.62 9.04 19.74
N PRO A 97 13.25 8.43 20.76
CA PRO A 97 14.24 7.39 20.56
C PRO A 97 13.54 6.08 20.11
N VAL A 98 13.75 5.74 18.85
CA VAL A 98 13.36 4.47 18.23
C VAL A 98 14.59 3.86 17.57
N THR A 99 14.63 2.56 17.44
CA THR A 99 15.67 1.90 16.65
C THR A 99 15.45 2.21 15.18
N LEU A 100 16.43 2.86 14.54
CA LEU A 100 16.40 3.16 13.12
C LEU A 100 17.33 2.23 12.36
N CYS A 101 16.82 1.62 11.29
CA CYS A 101 17.57 0.79 10.35
C CYS A 101 17.54 1.50 8.99
N ALA A 102 18.69 1.98 8.53
CA ALA A 102 18.79 2.67 7.25
C ALA A 102 18.76 1.69 6.08
N TYR A 103 18.03 2.03 5.02
CA TYR A 103 18.15 1.39 3.71
C TYR A 103 18.43 2.43 2.62
N ASP A 104 18.94 1.97 1.49
CA ASP A 104 19.12 2.75 0.26
C ASP A 104 18.33 2.08 -0.87
N THR A 105 19.00 1.55 -1.88
CA THR A 105 18.39 0.89 -3.05
C THR A 105 18.39 -0.63 -2.95
N ALA A 106 19.21 -1.17 -2.05
CA ALA A 106 19.30 -2.61 -1.83
C ALA A 106 18.04 -3.19 -1.17
N PRO A 107 17.67 -4.43 -1.48
CA PRO A 107 16.57 -5.10 -0.79
C PRO A 107 16.81 -5.21 0.72
N VAL A 108 15.77 -4.96 1.49
CA VAL A 108 15.73 -5.15 2.95
C VAL A 108 15.01 -6.46 3.24
N VAL A 109 15.65 -7.36 3.97
CA VAL A 109 15.05 -8.62 4.40
C VAL A 109 14.66 -8.51 5.88
N ILE A 110 13.40 -8.78 6.17
CA ILE A 110 12.84 -8.80 7.52
C ILE A 110 12.10 -10.13 7.67
N GLY A 111 12.60 -10.98 8.55
CA GLY A 111 12.13 -12.35 8.65
C GLY A 111 12.23 -13.07 7.30
N ASP A 112 11.11 -13.54 6.78
CA ASP A 112 11.00 -14.23 5.50
C ASP A 112 10.42 -13.36 4.36
N LEU A 113 10.31 -12.05 4.57
CA LEU A 113 9.85 -11.07 3.58
C LEU A 113 11.02 -10.22 3.07
N ALA A 114 11.15 -10.06 1.76
CA ALA A 114 12.15 -9.20 1.14
C ALA A 114 11.49 -7.98 0.49
N PHE A 115 11.89 -6.78 0.93
CA PHE A 115 11.39 -5.48 0.46
C PHE A 115 12.41 -4.84 -0.46
N THR A 116 12.14 -4.76 -1.75
CA THR A 116 12.97 -4.05 -2.72
C THR A 116 12.41 -2.65 -2.93
N PRO A 117 13.16 -1.58 -2.57
CA PRO A 117 12.71 -0.21 -2.77
C PRO A 117 12.54 0.11 -4.25
N VAL A 118 11.44 0.77 -4.58
CA VAL A 118 11.14 1.30 -5.91
C VAL A 118 11.00 2.81 -5.80
N ARG A 119 11.91 3.56 -6.42
CA ARG A 119 11.89 5.02 -6.36
C ARG A 119 10.62 5.58 -6.99
N LEU A 120 9.88 6.40 -6.24
CA LEU A 120 8.67 7.08 -6.71
C LEU A 120 8.90 8.58 -6.87
N SER A 121 8.27 9.16 -7.89
CA SER A 121 8.18 10.61 -8.05
C SER A 121 7.03 11.14 -7.19
N HIS A 122 7.35 11.99 -6.21
CA HIS A 122 6.37 12.60 -5.30
C HIS A 122 6.75 14.06 -5.01
N THR A 123 6.42 14.57 -3.84
CA THR A 123 6.72 15.95 -3.45
C THR A 123 8.22 16.25 -3.49
N PRO A 124 8.66 17.36 -4.11
CA PRO A 124 10.05 17.76 -4.13
C PRO A 124 10.66 17.87 -2.73
N GLY A 125 11.90 17.43 -2.59
CA GLY A 125 12.64 17.47 -1.32
C GLY A 125 12.44 16.22 -0.44
N PHE A 126 11.54 15.30 -0.81
CA PHE A 126 11.38 14.03 -0.12
C PHE A 126 11.82 12.86 -1.01
N VAL A 127 12.57 11.96 -0.41
CA VAL A 127 12.86 10.65 -1.00
C VAL A 127 11.67 9.76 -0.71
N THR A 128 10.95 9.32 -1.75
CA THR A 128 9.76 8.47 -1.62
C THR A 128 9.98 7.15 -2.32
N HIS A 129 9.64 6.06 -1.66
CA HIS A 129 9.69 4.71 -2.22
C HIS A 129 8.34 4.02 -2.12
N GLY A 130 8.02 3.24 -3.14
CA GLY A 130 7.18 2.06 -3.02
C GLY A 130 8.05 0.84 -2.80
N PHE A 131 7.44 -0.35 -2.74
CA PHE A 131 8.17 -1.59 -2.54
C PHE A 131 7.63 -2.70 -3.45
N THR A 132 8.55 -3.45 -4.05
CA THR A 132 8.24 -4.80 -4.47
C THR A 132 8.56 -5.72 -3.29
N VAL A 133 7.56 -6.44 -2.80
CA VAL A 133 7.73 -7.36 -1.67
C VAL A 133 7.67 -8.79 -2.18
N ALA A 134 8.70 -9.56 -1.87
CA ALA A 134 8.75 -10.98 -2.17
C ALA A 134 8.57 -11.80 -0.90
N GLY A 135 7.70 -12.79 -0.97
CA GLY A 135 7.52 -13.79 0.08
C GLY A 135 8.60 -14.85 0.09
N PRO A 136 8.47 -15.85 0.97
CA PRO A 136 9.42 -16.95 1.09
C PRO A 136 9.70 -17.63 -0.25
N GLY A 137 10.97 -17.80 -0.58
CA GLY A 137 11.40 -18.36 -1.87
C GLY A 137 11.15 -17.46 -3.08
N GLY A 138 10.97 -16.17 -2.87
CA GLY A 138 10.77 -15.16 -3.92
C GLY A 138 9.32 -15.01 -4.41
N ARG A 139 8.36 -15.74 -3.83
CA ARG A 139 6.95 -15.70 -4.18
C ARG A 139 6.05 -15.88 -2.94
N PRO A 140 4.80 -15.30 -2.93
CA PRO A 140 4.25 -14.41 -3.95
C PRO A 140 4.98 -13.05 -4.01
N ARG A 141 4.83 -12.32 -5.11
CA ARG A 141 5.38 -10.99 -5.33
C ARG A 141 4.27 -9.94 -5.29
N LEU A 142 4.37 -9.02 -4.35
CA LEU A 142 3.45 -7.91 -4.19
C LEU A 142 4.12 -6.61 -4.64
N VAL A 143 3.35 -5.68 -5.19
CA VAL A 143 3.80 -4.31 -5.46
C VAL A 143 2.95 -3.34 -4.66
N ILE A 144 3.61 -2.46 -3.93
CA ILE A 144 2.99 -1.45 -3.07
C ILE A 144 3.55 -0.09 -3.47
N ALA A 145 2.68 0.77 -4.03
CA ALA A 145 3.06 2.09 -4.50
C ALA A 145 1.96 3.11 -4.18
N THR A 146 2.25 4.00 -3.27
CA THR A 146 1.42 5.16 -2.94
C THR A 146 2.26 6.41 -3.00
N ASP A 147 1.59 7.55 -3.15
CA ASP A 147 2.29 8.84 -3.18
C ASP A 147 3.24 8.94 -4.38
N LEU A 148 2.65 8.85 -5.56
CA LEU A 148 3.39 8.97 -6.82
C LEU A 148 2.68 9.93 -7.79
N ALA A 149 3.43 10.88 -8.34
CA ALA A 149 2.94 11.88 -9.28
C ALA A 149 2.74 11.30 -10.70
N SER A 150 3.50 10.27 -11.04
CA SER A 150 3.44 9.55 -12.32
C SER A 150 3.89 8.11 -12.10
N TRP A 151 3.41 7.22 -12.97
CA TRP A 151 3.89 5.84 -13.06
C TRP A 151 4.84 5.60 -14.25
N ASP A 152 5.30 6.68 -14.90
CA ASP A 152 6.26 6.60 -16.00
C ASP A 152 7.53 5.85 -15.56
N GLY A 153 7.93 4.86 -16.35
CA GLY A 153 9.06 3.99 -16.06
C GLY A 153 8.83 2.94 -14.96
N LEU A 154 7.68 2.96 -14.27
CA LEU A 154 7.40 2.04 -13.16
C LEU A 154 6.69 0.76 -13.58
N LEU A 155 6.09 0.71 -14.78
CA LEU A 155 5.30 -0.44 -15.25
C LEU A 155 6.03 -1.79 -15.12
N PRO A 156 7.35 -1.92 -15.40
CA PRO A 156 8.06 -3.19 -15.23
C PRO A 156 8.01 -3.75 -13.80
N HIS A 157 7.88 -2.90 -12.79
CA HIS A 157 7.72 -3.36 -11.40
C HIS A 157 6.35 -4.00 -11.14
N PHE A 158 5.32 -3.58 -11.86
CA PHE A 158 3.96 -4.07 -11.72
C PHE A 158 3.68 -5.35 -12.51
N VAL A 159 4.30 -5.49 -13.69
CA VAL A 159 4.10 -6.64 -14.58
C VAL A 159 4.38 -7.96 -13.87
N ASP A 160 3.48 -8.95 -14.04
CA ASP A 160 3.54 -10.28 -13.39
C ASP A 160 3.56 -10.25 -11.84
N ALA A 161 3.11 -9.18 -11.20
CA ALA A 161 2.86 -9.16 -9.76
C ALA A 161 1.70 -10.11 -9.40
N ASP A 162 1.80 -10.75 -8.23
CA ASP A 162 0.72 -11.59 -7.71
C ASP A 162 -0.37 -10.75 -7.04
N PHE A 163 0.01 -9.57 -6.51
CA PHE A 163 -0.92 -8.59 -5.93
C PHE A 163 -0.38 -7.17 -6.10
N VAL A 164 -1.29 -6.22 -6.29
CA VAL A 164 -0.95 -4.80 -6.42
C VAL A 164 -1.75 -3.97 -5.42
N PHE A 165 -1.04 -3.13 -4.65
CA PHE A 165 -1.61 -2.03 -3.90
C PHE A 165 -1.09 -0.72 -4.50
N VAL A 166 -1.99 0.11 -5.03
CA VAL A 166 -1.62 1.39 -5.67
C VAL A 166 -2.63 2.47 -5.33
N GLU A 167 -2.21 3.74 -5.33
CA GLU A 167 -3.13 4.85 -5.06
C GLU A 167 -4.09 5.12 -6.23
N ALA A 168 -5.27 5.67 -5.86
CA ALA A 168 -6.21 6.35 -6.76
C ALA A 168 -6.69 7.61 -6.04
N ASN A 169 -5.84 8.64 -6.03
CA ASN A 169 -5.97 9.71 -5.06
C ASN A 169 -7.13 10.65 -5.36
N HIS A 170 -7.27 11.15 -6.59
CA HIS A 170 -8.23 12.19 -6.88
C HIS A 170 -8.98 12.00 -8.21
N ASP A 171 -10.21 12.48 -8.24
CA ASP A 171 -10.97 12.69 -9.47
C ASP A 171 -10.53 14.04 -10.09
N PRO A 172 -10.17 14.09 -11.39
CA PRO A 172 -9.68 15.32 -12.00
C PRO A 172 -10.68 16.48 -12.01
N ARG A 173 -12.00 16.20 -12.03
CA ARG A 173 -13.03 17.26 -11.97
C ARG A 173 -13.11 17.84 -10.57
N LEU A 174 -13.20 16.99 -9.54
CA LEU A 174 -13.21 17.45 -8.14
C LEU A 174 -11.92 18.17 -7.76
N ALA A 175 -10.77 17.73 -8.31
CA ALA A 175 -9.50 18.42 -8.09
C ALA A 175 -9.45 19.81 -8.72
N ARG A 176 -10.14 20.05 -9.85
CA ARG A 176 -10.29 21.39 -10.45
C ARG A 176 -11.24 22.28 -9.66
N GLU A 177 -12.33 21.72 -9.15
CA GLU A 177 -13.30 22.45 -8.31
C GLU A 177 -12.71 22.85 -6.95
N ARG A 178 -11.81 22.04 -6.43
CA ARG A 178 -11.13 22.24 -5.14
C ARG A 178 -9.61 22.13 -5.31
N PRO A 179 -8.97 23.13 -5.94
CA PRO A 179 -7.55 23.07 -6.21
C PRO A 179 -6.75 23.09 -4.91
N VAL A 180 -5.92 22.06 -4.73
CA VAL A 180 -4.93 21.99 -3.67
C VAL A 180 -3.60 21.69 -4.34
N PRO A 181 -2.52 22.43 -4.00
CA PRO A 181 -1.24 22.31 -4.68
C PRO A 181 -0.69 20.87 -4.74
N ASN A 182 -1.02 20.05 -3.76
CA ASN A 182 -0.49 18.70 -3.63
C ASN A 182 -1.16 17.66 -4.55
N SER A 183 -2.30 17.95 -5.22
CA SER A 183 -2.94 16.98 -6.14
C SER A 183 -2.01 16.50 -7.24
N ARG A 184 -1.14 17.39 -7.75
CA ARG A 184 -0.18 17.09 -8.81
C ARG A 184 0.89 16.08 -8.44
N TYR A 185 1.01 15.75 -7.18
CA TYR A 185 1.98 14.79 -6.66
C TYR A 185 1.37 13.40 -6.40
N HIS A 186 0.14 13.19 -6.86
CA HIS A 186 -0.61 11.96 -6.69
C HIS A 186 -1.29 11.56 -7.99
N LEU A 187 -1.49 10.26 -8.21
CA LEU A 187 -2.23 9.77 -9.36
C LEU A 187 -3.70 10.16 -9.29
N SER A 188 -4.23 10.62 -10.42
CA SER A 188 -5.68 10.70 -10.62
C SER A 188 -6.28 9.30 -10.85
N ASN A 189 -7.61 9.20 -10.75
CA ASN A 189 -8.34 7.98 -11.09
C ASN A 189 -8.04 7.50 -12.52
N GLU A 190 -7.91 8.44 -13.46
CA GLU A 190 -7.62 8.15 -14.88
C GLU A 190 -6.21 7.62 -15.07
N GLN A 191 -5.21 8.20 -14.39
CA GLN A 191 -3.82 7.72 -14.43
C GLN A 191 -3.69 6.33 -13.82
N THR A 192 -4.36 6.09 -12.70
CA THR A 192 -4.40 4.76 -12.07
C THR A 192 -5.08 3.75 -13.01
N ALA A 193 -6.22 4.10 -13.60
CA ALA A 193 -6.90 3.23 -14.54
C ALA A 193 -6.04 2.90 -15.77
N ALA A 194 -5.29 3.88 -16.31
CA ALA A 194 -4.34 3.67 -17.41
C ALA A 194 -3.20 2.72 -17.01
N LEU A 195 -2.64 2.87 -15.80
CA LEU A 195 -1.65 1.92 -15.25
C LEU A 195 -2.21 0.50 -15.19
N LEU A 196 -3.44 0.33 -14.69
CA LEU A 196 -4.06 -1.00 -14.59
C LEU A 196 -4.31 -1.63 -15.97
N VAL A 197 -4.72 -0.85 -16.96
CA VAL A 197 -4.86 -1.33 -18.34
C VAL A 197 -3.50 -1.80 -18.88
N SER A 198 -2.44 -1.01 -18.70
CA SER A 198 -1.09 -1.36 -19.17
C SER A 198 -0.56 -2.60 -18.45
N LEU A 199 -0.72 -2.67 -17.13
CA LEU A 199 -0.36 -3.83 -16.32
C LEU A 199 -1.01 -5.11 -16.84
N LEU A 200 -2.34 -5.09 -17.07
CA LEU A 200 -3.07 -6.28 -17.50
C LEU A 200 -2.75 -6.70 -18.94
N ARG A 201 -2.36 -5.76 -19.81
CA ARG A 201 -1.93 -6.06 -21.17
C ARG A 201 -0.54 -6.68 -21.24
N GLU A 202 0.37 -6.23 -20.39
CA GLU A 202 1.76 -6.66 -20.41
C GLU A 202 2.04 -7.89 -19.54
N SER A 203 1.18 -8.15 -18.55
CA SER A 203 1.34 -9.32 -17.69
C SER A 203 0.92 -10.61 -18.39
N ARG A 204 1.75 -11.65 -18.29
CA ARG A 204 1.44 -12.99 -18.77
C ARG A 204 0.23 -13.61 -18.08
N ARG A 205 -0.03 -13.16 -16.87
CA ARG A 205 -1.19 -13.54 -16.05
C ARG A 205 -1.64 -12.33 -15.22
N PRO A 206 -2.93 -12.11 -15.04
CA PRO A 206 -3.41 -11.05 -14.16
C PRO A 206 -2.98 -11.33 -12.71
N PRO A 207 -2.82 -10.30 -11.88
CA PRO A 207 -2.64 -10.47 -10.44
C PRO A 207 -3.86 -11.18 -9.82
N ALA A 208 -3.67 -11.85 -8.70
CA ALA A 208 -4.76 -12.45 -7.93
C ALA A 208 -5.74 -11.39 -7.37
N GLY A 209 -5.30 -10.15 -7.30
CA GLY A 209 -6.13 -9.01 -6.93
C GLY A 209 -5.39 -7.69 -6.94
N ILE A 210 -6.18 -6.61 -6.97
CA ILE A 210 -5.70 -5.23 -6.91
C ILE A 210 -6.44 -4.51 -5.80
N MET A 211 -5.73 -3.80 -4.93
CA MET A 211 -6.35 -2.91 -3.95
C MET A 211 -5.92 -1.48 -4.22
N LEU A 212 -6.89 -0.59 -4.38
CA LEU A 212 -6.65 0.83 -4.57
C LEU A 212 -6.75 1.55 -3.23
N GLY A 213 -5.74 2.34 -2.92
CA GLY A 213 -5.65 3.07 -1.66
C GLY A 213 -5.45 4.57 -1.85
N HIS A 214 -5.12 5.23 -0.75
CA HIS A 214 -4.79 6.66 -0.67
C HIS A 214 -5.84 7.57 -1.33
N VAL A 215 -7.12 7.17 -1.23
CA VAL A 215 -8.26 7.89 -1.83
C VAL A 215 -8.53 9.17 -1.05
N SER A 216 -8.42 10.32 -1.67
CA SER A 216 -8.66 11.63 -1.05
C SER A 216 -10.09 11.75 -0.49
N ALA A 217 -10.21 12.25 0.73
CA ALA A 217 -11.52 12.51 1.34
C ALA A 217 -12.27 13.68 0.69
N GLU A 218 -11.54 14.65 0.17
CA GLU A 218 -12.09 15.90 -0.33
C GLU A 218 -12.30 15.88 -1.85
N ARG A 219 -11.39 15.20 -2.57
CA ARG A 219 -11.29 15.26 -4.04
C ARG A 219 -11.52 13.91 -4.70
N ASN A 220 -12.10 12.96 -3.97
CA ASN A 220 -12.47 11.68 -4.55
C ASN A 220 -13.66 11.05 -3.82
N ARG A 221 -14.24 10.05 -4.47
CA ARG A 221 -15.32 9.20 -3.94
C ARG A 221 -15.04 7.76 -4.40
N PRO A 222 -15.35 6.75 -3.59
CA PRO A 222 -15.20 5.34 -4.00
C PRO A 222 -15.86 5.01 -5.34
N GLU A 223 -17.03 5.59 -5.59
CA GLU A 223 -17.82 5.37 -6.80
C GLU A 223 -17.10 5.94 -8.05
N LEU A 224 -16.45 7.11 -7.92
CA LEU A 224 -15.70 7.72 -9.02
C LEU A 224 -14.46 6.91 -9.38
N VAL A 225 -13.75 6.37 -8.37
CA VAL A 225 -12.63 5.46 -8.59
C VAL A 225 -13.08 4.23 -9.37
N ARG A 226 -14.17 3.57 -8.90
CA ARG A 226 -14.71 2.37 -9.56
C ARG A 226 -15.15 2.66 -10.98
N ALA A 227 -15.87 3.75 -11.19
CA ALA A 227 -16.35 4.14 -12.52
C ALA A 227 -15.21 4.40 -13.50
N ALA A 228 -14.15 5.11 -13.08
CA ALA A 228 -13.00 5.39 -13.94
C ALA A 228 -12.26 4.11 -14.33
N VAL A 229 -12.01 3.21 -13.39
CA VAL A 229 -11.33 1.93 -13.66
C VAL A 229 -12.20 1.03 -14.54
N ALA A 230 -13.50 0.89 -14.22
CA ALA A 230 -14.41 0.08 -15.01
C ALA A 230 -14.52 0.57 -16.47
N ALA A 231 -14.63 1.89 -16.66
CA ALA A 231 -14.70 2.48 -18.01
C ALA A 231 -13.42 2.21 -18.80
N ALA A 232 -12.24 2.41 -18.20
CA ALA A 232 -10.96 2.19 -18.88
C ALA A 232 -10.76 0.71 -19.24
N LEU A 233 -11.09 -0.21 -18.34
CA LEU A 233 -11.00 -1.66 -18.59
C LEU A 233 -11.99 -2.11 -19.69
N ALA A 234 -13.21 -1.58 -19.68
CA ALA A 234 -14.20 -1.85 -20.73
C ALA A 234 -13.74 -1.35 -22.11
N GLN A 235 -13.24 -0.10 -22.19
CA GLN A 235 -12.69 0.47 -23.43
C GLN A 235 -11.48 -0.31 -23.95
N ALA A 236 -10.68 -0.88 -23.04
CA ALA A 236 -9.53 -1.71 -23.39
C ALA A 236 -9.90 -3.16 -23.76
N GLY A 237 -11.17 -3.58 -23.64
CA GLY A 237 -11.63 -4.95 -23.84
C GLY A 237 -11.20 -5.91 -22.73
N LEU A 238 -10.81 -5.40 -21.55
CA LEU A 238 -10.28 -6.19 -20.44
C LEU A 238 -11.29 -6.43 -19.30
N GLY A 239 -12.53 -5.97 -19.45
CA GLY A 239 -13.52 -6.05 -18.36
C GLY A 239 -13.76 -7.47 -17.84
N ALA A 240 -13.89 -8.46 -18.74
CA ALA A 240 -14.11 -9.85 -18.36
C ALA A 240 -12.87 -10.53 -17.73
N ALA A 241 -11.68 -10.02 -17.99
CA ALA A 241 -10.41 -10.54 -17.48
C ALA A 241 -9.90 -9.77 -16.25
N ALA A 242 -10.69 -8.79 -15.78
CA ALA A 242 -10.30 -7.95 -14.64
C ALA A 242 -10.17 -8.80 -13.37
N PRO A 243 -9.05 -8.68 -12.64
CA PRO A 243 -8.91 -9.34 -11.34
C PRO A 243 -9.84 -8.69 -10.30
N PRO A 244 -10.08 -9.34 -9.15
CA PRO A 244 -10.76 -8.73 -8.03
C PRO A 244 -10.17 -7.36 -7.69
N LEU A 245 -11.03 -6.34 -7.52
CA LEU A 245 -10.64 -4.98 -7.22
C LEU A 245 -11.28 -4.53 -5.90
N TRP A 246 -10.45 -4.12 -4.96
CA TRP A 246 -10.88 -3.57 -3.67
C TRP A 246 -10.48 -2.10 -3.54
N LEU A 247 -11.17 -1.41 -2.66
CA LEU A 247 -10.77 -0.08 -2.19
C LEU A 247 -10.41 -0.17 -0.71
N ALA A 248 -9.19 0.25 -0.39
CA ALA A 248 -8.76 0.35 1.00
C ALA A 248 -9.58 1.41 1.75
N PRO A 249 -10.14 1.09 2.92
CA PRO A 249 -10.90 2.05 3.68
C PRO A 249 -9.98 3.14 4.26
N ARG A 250 -10.46 4.39 4.28
CA ARG A 250 -9.70 5.50 4.90
C ARG A 250 -9.57 5.31 6.42
N ARG A 251 -10.59 4.74 7.04
CA ARG A 251 -10.63 4.40 8.47
C ARG A 251 -11.12 2.98 8.61
N GLY A 252 -10.51 2.24 9.52
CA GLY A 252 -10.77 0.81 9.70
C GLY A 252 -9.94 -0.04 8.75
N CYS A 253 -10.05 -1.35 8.91
CA CYS A 253 -9.25 -2.32 8.18
C CYS A 253 -9.95 -2.80 6.92
N SER A 254 -9.17 -3.12 5.88
CA SER A 254 -9.67 -3.91 4.75
C SER A 254 -9.89 -5.36 5.13
N GLU A 255 -10.51 -6.12 4.24
CA GLU A 255 -10.42 -7.58 4.25
C GLU A 255 -8.95 -8.01 4.12
N THR A 256 -8.67 -9.23 4.57
CA THR A 256 -7.35 -9.85 4.40
C THR A 256 -7.25 -10.49 3.03
N VAL A 257 -6.20 -10.17 2.29
CA VAL A 257 -5.85 -10.85 1.04
C VAL A 257 -4.78 -11.90 1.35
N THR A 258 -5.00 -13.14 0.97
CA THR A 258 -4.06 -14.26 1.14
C THR A 258 -3.52 -14.70 -0.20
N LEU A 259 -2.20 -14.78 -0.33
CA LEU A 259 -1.48 -15.09 -1.55
C LEU A 259 -0.55 -16.30 -1.33
N GLY A 260 -0.36 -17.12 -2.36
CA GLY A 260 0.59 -18.24 -2.31
C GLY A 260 0.10 -19.45 -1.49
N ALA A 261 -1.15 -19.49 -1.04
CA ALA A 261 -1.73 -20.70 -0.47
C ALA A 261 -1.85 -21.77 -1.57
N THR A 262 -1.34 -22.99 -1.31
CA THR A 262 -1.60 -24.15 -2.19
C THR A 262 -3.11 -24.38 -2.25
N ALA A 263 -3.62 -24.76 -3.44
CA ALA A 263 -5.03 -25.04 -3.71
C ALA A 263 -5.52 -26.24 -2.85
N GLY A 264 -5.82 -25.98 -1.59
CA GLY A 264 -6.27 -26.99 -0.61
C GLY A 264 -6.90 -26.38 0.64
N ALA A 265 -6.62 -25.11 0.93
CA ALA A 265 -7.34 -24.38 1.97
C ALA A 265 -8.60 -23.78 1.34
N ALA A 266 -9.78 -24.11 1.89
CA ALA A 266 -11.05 -23.52 1.47
C ALA A 266 -10.88 -22.00 1.40
N ALA A 267 -11.20 -21.41 0.24
CA ALA A 267 -11.19 -19.98 0.08
C ALA A 267 -12.02 -19.38 1.22
N PRO A 268 -11.49 -18.46 2.03
CA PRO A 268 -12.33 -17.72 2.96
C PRO A 268 -13.47 -17.14 2.13
N GLY A 269 -14.70 -17.21 2.67
CA GLY A 269 -15.92 -16.86 1.94
C GLY A 269 -15.67 -15.58 1.13
N ARG A 270 -16.06 -15.62 -0.15
CA ARG A 270 -15.88 -14.47 -1.05
C ARG A 270 -16.38 -13.24 -0.31
N PRO A 271 -15.50 -12.24 -0.01
CA PRO A 271 -16.01 -10.96 0.44
C PRO A 271 -16.96 -10.46 -0.62
N GLU A 272 -17.94 -9.65 -0.24
CA GLU A 272 -18.87 -9.03 -1.21
C GLU A 272 -18.01 -8.38 -2.32
N GLN A 273 -17.79 -9.16 -3.35
CA GLN A 273 -17.14 -8.72 -4.57
C GLN A 273 -18.17 -7.81 -5.23
N LEU A 274 -18.05 -6.51 -4.94
CA LEU A 274 -18.82 -5.53 -5.67
C LEU A 274 -18.39 -5.65 -7.12
N SER A 275 -19.20 -6.35 -7.91
CA SER A 275 -19.00 -6.50 -9.34
C SER A 275 -18.83 -5.11 -9.94
N LEU A 276 -17.72 -4.87 -10.63
CA LEU A 276 -17.51 -3.64 -11.41
C LEU A 276 -18.53 -3.52 -12.55
N PHE A 277 -19.24 -4.63 -12.87
CA PHE A 277 -20.11 -4.80 -14.03
C PHE A 277 -21.52 -5.33 -13.65
N ALA A 278 -21.98 -5.17 -12.41
CA ALA A 278 -23.38 -5.41 -12.10
C ALA A 278 -24.23 -4.30 -12.74
N PRO A 279 -25.41 -4.67 -13.37
CA PRO A 279 -26.25 -3.73 -14.09
C PRO A 279 -26.82 -2.61 -13.21
#